data_287e7979b3e4113d8ed8917a6a596ee3
#
_entry.id   287e7979b3e4113d8ed8917a6a596ee3
#
_cell.length_a   1.000
_cell.length_b   1.000
_cell.length_c   1.000
_cell.angle_alpha   90.00
_cell.angle_beta   90.00
_cell.angle_gamma   90.00
#
_symmetry.space_group_name_H-M   'P 1'
#
loop_
_entity.id
_entity.type
_entity.pdbx_description
1 polymer ?
#
loop_
_entity_poly.entity_id
_entity_poly.type
_entity_poly.pdbx_seq_one_letter_code
_entity_poly.pdbx_strand_id
1 'polypeptide(L)'
;MTQFGYACLNTELREKGVFNSRTMRKKTFLEKGLTYTSELCLQNVKDILTILNWNHKNDVRVFRISSELFPWASEYKLQGLPDYEKIAYYLKAAGQYAKATKQRLSFHPGQFNCLASEKEHVVLNCIKDLEIHGEIFDLMGMARDHNSKINIHLGSSCGGNLELAALNFNTNFKMLSDSVKSRLTVENDDKKAMFSTKFLYENVFKVSGVPIVFDSHHFTLGPQDSTYEEAFEMAYESWGSIKPVCHHSNGKKEFEDDTIRSAAAHSNFYYTPFNDLGKDVDVVLEAKMKEKALKKYIQDFLV
;
A
#
# COMPACT_ATOMS: atom_id res chain seq x y z
N MET A 1 -0.54 20.37 -7.01
CA MET A 1 0.02 19.77 -8.25
C MET A 1 0.26 18.29 -7.99
N THR A 2 -0.31 17.42 -8.86
CA THR A 2 -0.21 15.96 -8.79
C THR A 2 1.23 15.50 -8.70
N GLN A 3 1.54 14.62 -7.72
CA GLN A 3 2.85 14.00 -7.54
C GLN A 3 2.75 12.53 -7.90
N PHE A 4 3.72 12.03 -8.62
CA PHE A 4 3.81 10.62 -9.00
C PHE A 4 4.94 9.92 -8.24
N GLY A 5 4.69 8.66 -7.88
CA GLY A 5 5.66 7.82 -7.20
C GLY A 5 5.55 6.37 -7.62
N TYR A 6 6.28 5.49 -6.95
CA TYR A 6 6.32 4.07 -7.26
C TYR A 6 6.26 3.20 -6.00
N ALA A 7 6.17 1.88 -6.20
CA ALA A 7 5.89 0.94 -5.12
C ALA A 7 7.01 -0.05 -4.85
N CYS A 8 7.29 -0.25 -3.57
CA CYS A 8 8.01 -1.35 -2.92
C CYS A 8 9.51 -1.44 -3.18
N LEU A 9 9.94 -1.45 -4.42
CA LEU A 9 11.33 -1.71 -4.83
C LEU A 9 11.82 -0.63 -5.78
N ASN A 10 13.10 -0.28 -5.65
CA ASN A 10 13.84 0.47 -6.65
C ASN A 10 14.73 -0.52 -7.41
N THR A 11 14.51 -0.70 -8.70
CA THR A 11 15.20 -1.76 -9.50
C THR A 11 16.68 -1.43 -9.71
N GLU A 12 17.03 -0.15 -9.92
CA GLU A 12 18.42 0.30 -10.05
C GLU A 12 19.22 0.06 -8.77
N LEU A 13 18.63 0.33 -7.61
CA LEU A 13 19.26 0.10 -6.32
C LEU A 13 19.33 -1.40 -5.99
N ARG A 14 18.32 -2.17 -6.38
CA ARG A 14 18.28 -3.62 -6.18
C ARG A 14 19.42 -4.32 -6.89
N GLU A 15 19.78 -3.90 -8.10
CA GLU A 15 20.94 -4.39 -8.85
C GLU A 15 22.26 -4.18 -8.06
N LYS A 16 22.29 -3.19 -7.17
CA LYS A 16 23.41 -2.87 -6.26
C LYS A 16 23.27 -3.52 -4.86
N GLY A 17 22.28 -4.42 -4.67
CA GLY A 17 22.03 -5.10 -3.40
C GLY A 17 21.23 -4.32 -2.37
N VAL A 18 20.68 -3.15 -2.73
CA VAL A 18 19.88 -2.30 -1.84
C VAL A 18 18.39 -2.53 -2.11
N PHE A 19 17.67 -3.11 -1.15
CA PHE A 19 16.22 -3.34 -1.19
C PHE A 19 15.67 -3.64 0.19
N ASN A 20 14.40 -3.32 0.43
CA ASN A 20 13.74 -3.33 1.73
C ASN A 20 12.73 -4.48 1.92
N SER A 21 12.92 -5.58 1.18
CA SER A 21 12.00 -6.73 1.17
C SER A 21 12.73 -8.07 1.27
N ARG A 22 13.85 -8.11 2.04
CA ARG A 22 14.50 -9.38 2.36
C ARG A 22 13.58 -10.19 3.25
N THR A 23 13.36 -11.42 2.84
CA THR A 23 12.51 -12.38 3.56
C THR A 23 13.16 -13.75 3.61
N MET A 24 12.49 -14.71 4.25
CA MET A 24 12.92 -16.10 4.34
C MET A 24 11.72 -17.05 4.33
N ARG A 25 11.96 -18.31 4.02
CA ARG A 25 10.93 -19.34 4.11
C ARG A 25 10.63 -19.65 5.59
N LYS A 26 9.41 -20.12 5.91
CA LYS A 26 9.00 -20.49 7.28
C LYS A 26 9.96 -21.50 7.92
N LYS A 27 10.43 -22.47 7.16
CA LYS A 27 11.44 -23.44 7.64
C LYS A 27 12.70 -22.73 8.14
N THR A 28 13.25 -21.78 7.39
CA THR A 28 14.45 -21.01 7.78
C THR A 28 14.17 -20.14 9.01
N PHE A 29 12.98 -19.54 9.11
CA PHE A 29 12.58 -18.80 10.30
C PHE A 29 12.57 -19.68 11.55
N LEU A 30 12.00 -20.89 11.47
CA LEU A 30 11.97 -21.83 12.59
C LEU A 30 13.36 -22.35 12.97
N GLU A 31 14.26 -22.55 12.01
CA GLU A 31 15.62 -23.04 12.23
C GLU A 31 16.56 -21.96 12.79
N LYS A 32 16.48 -20.73 12.26
CA LYS A 32 17.43 -19.64 12.60
C LYS A 32 16.90 -18.65 13.62
N GLY A 33 15.60 -18.65 13.88
CA GLY A 33 14.94 -17.85 14.90
C GLY A 33 15.07 -16.32 14.73
N LEU A 34 14.88 -15.62 15.84
CA LEU A 34 14.81 -14.15 15.85
C LEU A 34 16.16 -13.47 15.56
N THR A 35 17.28 -14.12 15.80
CA THR A 35 18.60 -13.53 15.50
C THR A 35 18.74 -13.24 14.01
N TYR A 36 18.52 -14.25 13.15
CA TYR A 36 18.59 -14.08 11.71
C TYR A 36 17.48 -13.16 11.18
N THR A 37 16.29 -13.25 11.77
CA THR A 37 15.18 -12.35 11.44
C THR A 37 15.56 -10.90 11.70
N SER A 38 16.18 -10.62 12.86
CA SER A 38 16.64 -9.29 13.25
C SER A 38 17.67 -8.71 12.26
N GLU A 39 18.63 -9.54 11.81
CA GLU A 39 19.61 -9.13 10.80
C GLU A 39 18.94 -8.68 9.49
N LEU A 40 17.95 -9.46 9.01
CA LEU A 40 17.21 -9.11 7.80
C LEU A 40 16.40 -7.82 7.98
N CYS A 41 15.69 -7.70 9.10
CA CYS A 41 14.91 -6.49 9.43
C CYS A 41 15.83 -5.26 9.51
N LEU A 42 16.95 -5.36 10.20
CA LEU A 42 17.91 -4.26 10.31
C LEU A 42 18.43 -3.83 8.94
N GLN A 43 18.76 -4.78 8.05
CA GLN A 43 19.22 -4.44 6.71
C GLN A 43 18.10 -3.82 5.88
N ASN A 44 16.87 -4.34 5.96
CA ASN A 44 15.71 -3.77 5.27
C ASN A 44 15.47 -2.31 5.66
N VAL A 45 15.52 -1.98 6.96
CA VAL A 45 15.28 -0.59 7.41
C VAL A 45 16.45 0.35 7.06
N LYS A 46 17.70 -0.12 7.04
CA LYS A 46 18.83 0.67 6.53
C LYS A 46 18.64 1.01 5.06
N ASP A 47 18.16 0.08 4.28
CA ASP A 47 17.99 0.24 2.84
C ASP A 47 16.83 1.19 2.50
N ILE A 48 15.81 1.32 3.37
CA ILE A 48 14.78 2.37 3.21
C ILE A 48 15.45 3.74 3.13
N LEU A 49 16.36 4.07 4.05
CA LEU A 49 17.01 5.39 4.05
C LEU A 49 17.78 5.64 2.75
N THR A 50 18.44 4.61 2.21
CA THR A 50 19.12 4.68 0.92
C THR A 50 18.16 4.91 -0.24
N ILE A 51 17.00 4.23 -0.22
CA ILE A 51 15.93 4.41 -1.23
C ILE A 51 15.36 5.83 -1.15
N LEU A 52 15.06 6.33 0.06
CA LEU A 52 14.54 7.69 0.24
C LEU A 52 15.54 8.77 -0.22
N ASN A 53 16.84 8.56 -0.01
CA ASN A 53 17.87 9.45 -0.53
C ASN A 53 17.93 9.43 -2.07
N TRP A 54 17.79 8.26 -2.69
CA TRP A 54 17.69 8.13 -4.15
C TRP A 54 16.44 8.85 -4.67
N ASN A 55 15.29 8.65 -4.02
CA ASN A 55 14.03 9.29 -4.35
C ASN A 55 14.17 10.83 -4.33
N HIS A 56 14.74 11.36 -3.24
CA HIS A 56 14.98 12.82 -3.12
C HIS A 56 15.85 13.36 -4.26
N LYS A 57 16.95 12.68 -4.59
CA LYS A 57 17.86 13.08 -5.69
C LYS A 57 17.24 13.00 -7.07
N ASN A 58 16.17 12.19 -7.25
CA ASN A 58 15.44 12.01 -8.51
C ASN A 58 14.05 12.69 -8.48
N ASP A 59 13.81 13.58 -7.52
CA ASP A 59 12.55 14.33 -7.35
C ASP A 59 11.29 13.48 -7.19
N VAL A 60 11.43 12.28 -6.64
CA VAL A 60 10.31 11.40 -6.30
C VAL A 60 9.82 11.72 -4.90
N ARG A 61 8.54 12.09 -4.76
CA ARG A 61 7.93 12.54 -3.51
C ARG A 61 6.90 11.56 -2.93
N VAL A 62 6.51 10.55 -3.68
CA VAL A 62 5.55 9.53 -3.24
C VAL A 62 6.20 8.16 -3.31
N PHE A 63 6.18 7.40 -2.21
CA PHE A 63 6.78 6.07 -2.18
C PHE A 63 5.98 5.12 -1.28
N ARG A 64 5.60 3.96 -1.84
CA ARG A 64 5.02 2.87 -1.07
C ARG A 64 6.11 1.92 -0.62
N ILE A 65 6.32 1.83 0.70
CA ILE A 65 7.28 0.91 1.31
C ILE A 65 6.76 -0.53 1.15
N SER A 66 7.66 -1.50 1.00
CA SER A 66 7.28 -2.91 0.99
C SER A 66 6.68 -3.35 2.32
N SER A 67 5.54 -4.03 2.30
CA SER A 67 4.94 -4.65 3.48
C SER A 67 5.75 -5.84 4.02
N GLU A 68 6.72 -6.35 3.24
CA GLU A 68 7.66 -7.40 3.68
C GLU A 68 8.88 -6.86 4.44
N LEU A 69 8.80 -5.63 4.95
CA LEU A 69 9.89 -4.98 5.68
C LEU A 69 10.35 -5.81 6.89
N PHE A 70 9.40 -6.46 7.58
CA PHE A 70 9.61 -7.34 8.73
C PHE A 70 9.09 -8.75 8.43
N PRO A 71 9.96 -9.68 7.96
CA PRO A 71 9.56 -11.04 7.66
C PRO A 71 8.93 -11.74 8.87
N TRP A 72 7.80 -12.43 8.65
CA TRP A 72 7.10 -13.18 9.70
C TRP A 72 6.70 -12.33 10.91
N ALA A 73 6.43 -11.05 10.73
CA ALA A 73 6.18 -10.10 11.82
C ALA A 73 5.02 -10.50 12.74
N SER A 74 4.02 -11.25 12.24
CA SER A 74 2.92 -11.78 13.06
C SER A 74 3.34 -12.83 14.12
N GLU A 75 4.57 -13.36 14.00
CA GLU A 75 5.09 -14.43 14.91
C GLU A 75 5.90 -13.87 16.09
N TYR A 76 6.18 -12.57 16.13
CA TYR A 76 6.98 -11.95 17.20
C TYR A 76 6.56 -10.50 17.45
N LYS A 77 7.04 -9.94 18.56
CA LYS A 77 6.94 -8.49 18.82
C LYS A 77 8.23 -7.83 18.35
N LEU A 78 8.16 -6.63 17.75
CA LEU A 78 9.35 -5.93 17.24
C LEU A 78 10.41 -5.71 18.33
N GLN A 79 9.97 -5.42 19.57
CA GLN A 79 10.85 -5.24 20.74
C GLN A 79 11.60 -6.51 21.13
N GLY A 80 11.16 -7.69 20.67
CA GLY A 80 11.85 -8.98 20.90
C GLY A 80 13.02 -9.25 19.95
N LEU A 81 13.22 -8.40 18.92
CA LEU A 81 14.33 -8.53 18.00
C LEU A 81 15.66 -8.12 18.68
N PRO A 82 16.75 -8.93 18.58
CA PRO A 82 18.05 -8.57 19.14
C PRO A 82 18.61 -7.20 18.76
N ASP A 83 18.33 -6.73 17.53
CA ASP A 83 18.75 -5.41 17.03
C ASP A 83 17.67 -4.33 17.13
N TYR A 84 16.64 -4.51 17.98
CA TYR A 84 15.50 -3.60 18.05
C TYR A 84 15.89 -2.12 18.16
N GLU A 85 16.83 -1.77 19.04
CA GLU A 85 17.27 -0.38 19.25
C GLU A 85 17.89 0.22 17.97
N LYS A 86 18.67 -0.57 17.23
CA LYS A 86 19.22 -0.13 15.95
C LYS A 86 18.12 0.01 14.88
N ILE A 87 17.19 -0.94 14.83
CA ILE A 87 16.03 -0.91 13.94
C ILE A 87 15.20 0.35 14.19
N ALA A 88 14.85 0.63 15.45
CA ALA A 88 14.11 1.81 15.85
C ALA A 88 14.86 3.11 15.47
N TYR A 89 16.17 3.16 15.68
CA TYR A 89 17.02 4.27 15.28
C TYR A 89 16.95 4.54 13.77
N TYR A 90 17.11 3.50 12.94
CA TYR A 90 17.06 3.68 11.48
C TYR A 90 15.66 3.98 10.97
N LEU A 91 14.59 3.43 11.56
CA LEU A 91 13.22 3.81 11.24
C LEU A 91 12.98 5.29 11.54
N LYS A 92 13.39 5.76 12.72
CA LYS A 92 13.28 7.18 13.10
C LYS A 92 14.06 8.07 12.13
N ALA A 93 15.29 7.69 11.76
CA ALA A 93 16.09 8.42 10.79
C ALA A 93 15.42 8.50 9.41
N ALA A 94 14.85 7.37 8.93
CA ALA A 94 14.12 7.32 7.68
C ALA A 94 12.88 8.23 7.69
N GLY A 95 12.11 8.22 8.78
CA GLY A 95 10.94 9.10 8.91
C GLY A 95 11.31 10.58 8.99
N GLN A 96 12.37 10.92 9.72
CA GLN A 96 12.89 12.30 9.76
C GLN A 96 13.36 12.76 8.38
N TYR A 97 14.07 11.90 7.64
CA TYR A 97 14.53 12.19 6.29
C TYR A 97 13.35 12.38 5.33
N ALA A 98 12.35 11.49 5.37
CA ALA A 98 11.15 11.61 4.55
C ALA A 98 10.43 12.94 4.79
N LYS A 99 10.26 13.35 6.06
CA LYS A 99 9.65 14.65 6.41
C LYS A 99 10.49 15.83 5.91
N ALA A 100 11.80 15.83 6.13
CA ALA A 100 12.70 16.89 5.69
C ALA A 100 12.71 17.04 4.16
N THR A 101 12.54 15.96 3.43
CA THR A 101 12.53 15.92 1.95
C THR A 101 11.12 15.91 1.35
N LYS A 102 10.08 16.09 2.18
CA LYS A 102 8.66 16.11 1.79
C LYS A 102 8.24 14.86 0.99
N GLN A 103 8.73 13.69 1.38
CA GLN A 103 8.32 12.43 0.80
C GLN A 103 7.12 11.86 1.56
N ARG A 104 6.05 11.55 0.84
CA ARG A 104 4.86 10.87 1.35
C ARG A 104 5.08 9.36 1.29
N LEU A 105 4.94 8.71 2.44
CA LEU A 105 5.17 7.27 2.59
C LEU A 105 3.85 6.54 2.85
N SER A 106 3.73 5.34 2.30
CA SER A 106 2.56 4.49 2.51
C SER A 106 2.95 3.02 2.61
N PHE A 107 2.02 2.21 3.14
CA PHE A 107 2.05 0.75 3.05
C PHE A 107 0.84 0.22 2.30
N HIS A 108 0.99 -0.98 1.76
CA HIS A 108 -0.10 -1.78 1.23
C HIS A 108 0.12 -3.24 1.68
N PRO A 109 -0.35 -3.60 2.88
CA PRO A 109 -0.30 -4.97 3.39
C PRO A 109 -0.89 -5.96 2.38
N GLY A 110 -0.34 -7.17 2.36
CA GLY A 110 -0.68 -8.17 1.35
C GLY A 110 -2.15 -8.62 1.39
N GLN A 111 -2.56 -9.30 0.36
CA GLN A 111 -3.95 -9.77 0.13
C GLN A 111 -4.54 -10.69 1.23
N PHE A 112 -3.73 -11.14 2.20
CA PHE A 112 -4.20 -11.93 3.33
C PHE A 112 -4.81 -11.06 4.45
N ASN A 113 -4.69 -9.74 4.36
CA ASN A 113 -5.32 -8.79 5.26
C ASN A 113 -6.80 -8.63 4.91
N CYS A 114 -7.65 -9.25 5.72
CA CYS A 114 -9.07 -9.35 5.45
C CYS A 114 -9.89 -9.05 6.71
N LEU A 115 -10.19 -7.77 6.93
CA LEU A 115 -11.07 -7.34 8.04
C LEU A 115 -12.54 -7.74 7.81
N ALA A 116 -12.95 -7.97 6.55
CA ALA A 116 -14.31 -8.38 6.22
C ALA A 116 -14.58 -9.87 6.42
N SER A 117 -13.61 -10.66 6.88
CA SER A 117 -13.75 -12.11 7.04
C SER A 117 -14.77 -12.50 8.11
N GLU A 118 -15.54 -13.57 7.86
CA GLU A 118 -16.39 -14.23 8.85
C GLU A 118 -15.58 -15.13 9.81
N LYS A 119 -14.30 -15.39 9.50
CA LYS A 119 -13.44 -16.27 10.28
C LYS A 119 -12.63 -15.46 11.28
N GLU A 120 -12.91 -15.60 12.57
CA GLU A 120 -12.26 -14.85 13.65
C GLU A 120 -10.73 -14.90 13.58
N HIS A 121 -10.13 -16.08 13.35
CA HIS A 121 -8.68 -16.24 13.28
C HIS A 121 -8.06 -15.45 12.09
N VAL A 122 -8.78 -15.27 10.98
CA VAL A 122 -8.34 -14.46 9.84
C VAL A 122 -8.35 -12.99 10.22
N VAL A 123 -9.42 -12.53 10.88
CA VAL A 123 -9.54 -11.15 11.39
C VAL A 123 -8.43 -10.84 12.39
N LEU A 124 -8.20 -11.71 13.37
CA LEU A 124 -7.15 -11.52 14.39
C LEU A 124 -5.74 -11.47 13.77
N ASN A 125 -5.46 -12.28 12.75
CA ASN A 125 -4.19 -12.22 12.04
C ASN A 125 -4.05 -10.93 11.22
N CYS A 126 -5.13 -10.48 10.58
CA CYS A 126 -5.17 -9.20 9.88
C CYS A 126 -4.89 -8.04 10.84
N ILE A 127 -5.57 -8.00 11.99
CA ILE A 127 -5.33 -6.97 13.02
C ILE A 127 -3.87 -6.95 13.44
N LYS A 128 -3.27 -8.11 13.74
CA LYS A 128 -1.84 -8.18 14.12
C LYS A 128 -0.93 -7.58 13.05
N ASP A 129 -1.16 -7.91 11.78
CA ASP A 129 -0.35 -7.40 10.68
C ASP A 129 -0.51 -5.88 10.52
N LEU A 130 -1.74 -5.37 10.60
CA LEU A 130 -2.02 -3.94 10.53
C LEU A 130 -1.39 -3.16 11.70
N GLU A 131 -1.44 -3.72 12.93
CA GLU A 131 -0.83 -3.10 14.11
C GLU A 131 0.70 -2.98 13.97
N ILE A 132 1.36 -3.94 13.33
CA ILE A 132 2.79 -3.86 13.03
C ILE A 132 3.09 -2.70 12.07
N HIS A 133 2.28 -2.53 11.02
CA HIS A 133 2.44 -1.41 10.09
C HIS A 133 2.21 -0.06 10.79
N GLY A 134 1.24 0.01 11.70
CA GLY A 134 1.02 1.17 12.57
C GLY A 134 2.22 1.48 13.47
N GLU A 135 2.78 0.45 14.12
CA GLU A 135 3.96 0.55 14.98
C GLU A 135 5.20 1.03 14.19
N ILE A 136 5.41 0.51 12.97
CA ILE A 136 6.50 0.95 12.10
C ILE A 136 6.38 2.45 11.82
N PHE A 137 5.19 2.94 11.43
CA PHE A 137 4.99 4.37 11.19
C PHE A 137 5.15 5.22 12.47
N ASP A 138 4.76 4.71 13.63
CA ASP A 138 4.98 5.38 14.91
C ASP A 138 6.47 5.48 15.25
N LEU A 139 7.25 4.40 15.04
CA LEU A 139 8.72 4.40 15.20
C LEU A 139 9.40 5.35 14.21
N MET A 140 8.87 5.49 12.99
CA MET A 140 9.32 6.49 12.02
C MET A 140 8.91 7.91 12.43
N GLY A 141 8.03 8.08 13.42
CA GLY A 141 7.47 9.36 13.83
C GLY A 141 6.57 10.00 12.77
N MET A 142 5.96 9.19 11.90
CA MET A 142 5.02 9.68 10.89
C MET A 142 3.70 10.10 11.54
N ALA A 143 3.01 11.07 10.92
CA ALA A 143 1.72 11.54 11.44
C ALA A 143 0.69 10.41 11.52
N ARG A 144 -0.19 10.49 12.53
CA ARG A 144 -1.34 9.58 12.66
C ARG A 144 -2.52 10.15 11.87
N ASP A 145 -2.34 10.17 10.57
CA ASP A 145 -3.35 10.59 9.59
C ASP A 145 -3.13 9.87 8.26
N HIS A 146 -4.04 10.06 7.31
CA HIS A 146 -4.00 9.40 6.00
C HIS A 146 -2.88 9.89 5.07
N ASN A 147 -2.05 10.88 5.47
CA ASN A 147 -0.80 11.16 4.74
C ASN A 147 0.17 9.98 4.81
N SER A 148 0.10 9.21 5.91
CA SER A 148 0.90 8.00 6.12
C SER A 148 0.00 6.77 6.04
N LYS A 149 -0.67 6.58 4.89
CA LYS A 149 -1.72 5.57 4.73
C LYS A 149 -1.22 4.13 4.82
N ILE A 150 -2.07 3.29 5.42
CA ILE A 150 -2.01 1.83 5.36
C ILE A 150 -3.22 1.40 4.53
N ASN A 151 -2.98 0.94 3.30
CA ASN A 151 -4.04 0.64 2.34
C ASN A 151 -4.34 -0.85 2.30
N ILE A 152 -5.61 -1.25 2.28
CA ILE A 152 -6.02 -2.65 2.13
C ILE A 152 -7.26 -2.76 1.23
N HIS A 153 -7.48 -3.96 0.68
CA HIS A 153 -8.80 -4.36 0.19
C HIS A 153 -9.66 -4.90 1.33
N LEU A 154 -10.98 -4.94 1.18
CA LEU A 154 -11.84 -5.58 2.18
C LEU A 154 -11.52 -7.09 2.32
N GLY A 155 -11.15 -7.72 1.22
CA GLY A 155 -10.53 -9.04 1.17
C GLY A 155 -11.50 -10.24 1.15
N SER A 156 -12.75 -10.11 1.59
CA SER A 156 -13.75 -11.17 1.55
C SER A 156 -15.09 -10.63 1.09
N SER A 157 -15.75 -11.35 0.19
CA SER A 157 -17.13 -11.07 -0.23
C SER A 157 -18.18 -11.82 0.60
N CYS A 158 -17.80 -12.55 1.65
CA CYS A 158 -18.70 -13.36 2.47
C CYS A 158 -19.64 -14.25 1.62
N GLY A 159 -19.04 -14.99 0.66
CA GLY A 159 -19.82 -15.86 -0.24
C GLY A 159 -20.72 -15.10 -1.24
N GLY A 160 -20.43 -13.82 -1.50
CA GLY A 160 -21.21 -12.94 -2.39
C GLY A 160 -22.17 -12.01 -1.64
N ASN A 161 -22.22 -12.06 -0.31
CA ASN A 161 -22.98 -11.12 0.51
C ASN A 161 -22.07 -9.92 0.86
N LEU A 162 -22.05 -8.93 -0.03
CA LEU A 162 -21.18 -7.77 0.10
C LEU A 162 -21.56 -6.87 1.28
N GLU A 163 -22.85 -6.76 1.62
CA GLU A 163 -23.35 -6.00 2.76
C GLU A 163 -22.86 -6.62 4.08
N LEU A 164 -22.85 -7.95 4.20
CA LEU A 164 -22.29 -8.64 5.35
C LEU A 164 -20.77 -8.39 5.44
N ALA A 165 -20.07 -8.41 4.32
CA ALA A 165 -18.66 -8.12 4.28
C ALA A 165 -18.33 -6.69 4.77
N ALA A 166 -19.11 -5.70 4.34
CA ALA A 166 -18.97 -4.31 4.81
C ALA A 166 -19.31 -4.17 6.30
N LEU A 167 -20.35 -4.86 6.78
CA LEU A 167 -20.73 -4.90 8.20
C LEU A 167 -19.58 -5.49 9.05
N ASN A 168 -19.01 -6.62 8.62
CA ASN A 168 -17.87 -7.25 9.28
C ASN A 168 -16.66 -6.32 9.30
N PHE A 169 -16.32 -5.70 8.15
CA PHE A 169 -15.24 -4.73 8.08
C PHE A 169 -15.43 -3.59 9.09
N ASN A 170 -16.59 -2.93 9.08
CA ASN A 170 -16.88 -1.80 9.97
C ASN A 170 -16.87 -2.20 11.46
N THR A 171 -17.28 -3.44 11.76
CA THR A 171 -17.24 -3.98 13.12
C THR A 171 -15.79 -4.24 13.56
N ASN A 172 -15.00 -4.90 12.73
CA ASN A 172 -13.64 -5.29 13.04
C ASN A 172 -12.68 -4.09 13.00
N PHE A 173 -12.95 -3.08 12.17
CA PHE A 173 -12.24 -1.79 12.17
C PHE A 173 -12.20 -1.14 13.56
N LYS A 174 -13.26 -1.27 14.35
CA LYS A 174 -13.34 -0.71 15.72
C LYS A 174 -12.31 -1.35 16.67
N MET A 175 -11.86 -2.56 16.37
CA MET A 175 -10.86 -3.30 17.17
C MET A 175 -9.42 -2.82 16.96
N LEU A 176 -9.15 -2.07 15.89
CA LEU A 176 -7.82 -1.54 15.58
C LEU A 176 -7.42 -0.43 16.56
N SER A 177 -6.13 -0.26 16.77
CA SER A 177 -5.58 0.88 17.52
C SER A 177 -5.82 2.21 16.81
N ASP A 178 -5.71 3.32 17.55
CA ASP A 178 -5.81 4.66 16.95
C ASP A 178 -4.68 4.91 15.94
N SER A 179 -3.52 4.30 16.14
CA SER A 179 -2.40 4.36 15.19
C SER A 179 -2.77 3.80 13.83
N VAL A 180 -3.51 2.70 13.78
CA VAL A 180 -3.95 2.07 12.53
C VAL A 180 -5.20 2.75 11.99
N LYS A 181 -6.23 2.99 12.82
CA LYS A 181 -7.49 3.63 12.40
C LYS A 181 -7.27 4.95 11.66
N SER A 182 -6.39 5.78 12.21
CA SER A 182 -6.11 7.10 11.64
C SER A 182 -5.36 7.06 10.30
N ARG A 183 -4.84 5.91 9.91
CA ARG A 183 -4.04 5.69 8.70
C ARG A 183 -4.68 4.75 7.69
N LEU A 184 -5.69 3.98 8.12
CA LEU A 184 -6.29 2.95 7.27
C LEU A 184 -7.05 3.57 6.10
N THR A 185 -6.82 3.02 4.92
CA THR A 185 -7.59 3.31 3.70
C THR A 185 -8.01 2.00 3.04
N VAL A 186 -9.07 2.05 2.26
CA VAL A 186 -9.55 0.91 1.47
C VAL A 186 -9.46 1.22 -0.01
N GLU A 187 -9.37 0.19 -0.84
CA GLU A 187 -9.20 0.29 -2.28
C GLU A 187 -10.27 -0.51 -3.02
N ASN A 188 -10.76 -0.01 -4.14
CA ASN A 188 -11.65 -0.74 -5.03
C ASN A 188 -10.96 -1.97 -5.64
N ASP A 189 -11.73 -3.01 -5.92
CA ASP A 189 -11.22 -4.30 -6.37
C ASP A 189 -11.22 -4.47 -7.89
N ASP A 190 -10.35 -5.37 -8.38
CA ASP A 190 -10.18 -5.76 -9.79
C ASP A 190 -11.13 -6.86 -10.27
N LYS A 191 -12.07 -7.31 -9.44
CA LYS A 191 -12.99 -8.42 -9.74
C LYS A 191 -14.43 -7.95 -9.75
N LYS A 192 -15.19 -8.31 -10.80
CA LYS A 192 -16.61 -7.94 -10.97
C LYS A 192 -17.53 -8.31 -9.81
N ALA A 193 -17.17 -9.34 -9.03
CA ALA A 193 -17.95 -9.80 -7.88
C ALA A 193 -17.46 -9.23 -6.54
N MET A 194 -16.58 -8.22 -6.56
CA MET A 194 -16.01 -7.60 -5.36
C MET A 194 -16.47 -6.15 -5.25
N PHE A 195 -15.70 -5.31 -4.61
CA PHE A 195 -16.12 -4.00 -4.13
C PHE A 195 -15.75 -2.88 -5.11
N SER A 196 -16.78 -2.22 -5.66
CA SER A 196 -16.62 -0.97 -6.41
C SER A 196 -16.30 0.21 -5.49
N THR A 197 -15.81 1.31 -6.08
CA THR A 197 -15.65 2.58 -5.36
C THR A 197 -16.99 3.07 -4.78
N LYS A 198 -18.08 2.97 -5.54
CA LYS A 198 -19.41 3.36 -5.09
C LYS A 198 -19.87 2.53 -3.90
N PHE A 199 -19.70 1.21 -3.95
CA PHE A 199 -20.03 0.34 -2.83
C PHE A 199 -19.24 0.71 -1.57
N LEU A 200 -17.91 0.92 -1.70
CA LEU A 200 -17.04 1.33 -0.59
C LEU A 200 -17.44 2.69 -0.02
N TYR A 201 -17.83 3.63 -0.88
CA TYR A 201 -18.29 4.94 -0.44
C TYR A 201 -19.56 4.86 0.41
N GLU A 202 -20.56 4.10 -0.07
CA GLU A 202 -21.85 3.98 0.62
C GLU A 202 -21.77 3.13 1.90
N ASN A 203 -21.01 2.03 1.89
CA ASN A 203 -21.07 1.02 2.93
C ASN A 203 -19.85 1.01 3.89
N VAL A 204 -18.75 1.68 3.51
CA VAL A 204 -17.55 1.77 4.35
C VAL A 204 -17.27 3.21 4.74
N PHE A 205 -17.04 4.10 3.79
CA PHE A 205 -16.70 5.50 4.09
C PHE A 205 -17.82 6.21 4.89
N LYS A 206 -19.06 6.16 4.43
CA LYS A 206 -20.20 6.80 5.15
C LYS A 206 -20.42 6.23 6.54
N VAL A 207 -19.95 5.02 6.84
CA VAL A 207 -20.16 4.35 8.14
C VAL A 207 -18.98 4.52 9.09
N SER A 208 -17.75 4.33 8.60
CA SER A 208 -16.53 4.33 9.42
C SER A 208 -15.60 5.51 9.16
N GLY A 209 -15.85 6.30 8.13
CA GLY A 209 -14.99 7.43 7.74
C GLY A 209 -13.66 7.01 7.09
N VAL A 210 -13.48 5.74 6.73
CA VAL A 210 -12.25 5.23 6.11
C VAL A 210 -12.17 5.70 4.67
N PRO A 211 -11.12 6.47 4.27
CA PRO A 211 -11.00 6.99 2.91
C PRO A 211 -10.74 5.90 1.87
N ILE A 212 -11.09 6.21 0.63
CA ILE A 212 -10.99 5.30 -0.50
C ILE A 212 -9.81 5.68 -1.39
N VAL A 213 -8.90 4.74 -1.61
CA VAL A 213 -7.87 4.82 -2.64
C VAL A 213 -8.50 4.38 -3.96
N PHE A 214 -8.57 5.28 -4.93
CA PHE A 214 -9.04 4.94 -6.26
C PHE A 214 -7.91 4.30 -7.07
N ASP A 215 -8.06 3.03 -7.42
CA ASP A 215 -7.20 2.36 -8.41
C ASP A 215 -7.92 2.35 -9.77
N SER A 216 -7.33 3.03 -10.75
CA SER A 216 -7.90 3.19 -12.09
C SER A 216 -7.90 1.89 -12.89
N HIS A 217 -6.94 0.99 -12.68
CA HIS A 217 -6.88 -0.31 -13.34
C HIS A 217 -7.90 -1.27 -12.75
N HIS A 218 -8.02 -1.30 -11.44
CA HIS A 218 -9.07 -2.07 -10.76
C HIS A 218 -10.45 -1.59 -11.16
N PHE A 219 -10.65 -0.27 -11.32
CA PHE A 219 -11.90 0.28 -11.81
C PHE A 219 -12.27 -0.29 -13.20
N THR A 220 -11.32 -0.40 -14.13
CA THR A 220 -11.60 -0.94 -15.47
C THR A 220 -11.98 -2.42 -15.48
N LEU A 221 -11.51 -3.20 -14.50
CA LEU A 221 -11.72 -4.65 -14.40
C LEU A 221 -12.85 -5.03 -13.44
N GLY A 222 -13.10 -4.20 -12.45
CA GLY A 222 -14.03 -4.43 -11.35
C GLY A 222 -15.51 -4.25 -11.71
N PRO A 223 -16.38 -4.06 -10.71
CA PRO A 223 -17.79 -3.78 -10.93
C PRO A 223 -17.98 -2.45 -11.67
N GLN A 224 -18.92 -2.43 -12.63
CA GLN A 224 -19.23 -1.28 -13.47
C GLN A 224 -20.60 -0.68 -13.05
N ASP A 225 -20.67 -0.16 -11.82
CA ASP A 225 -21.89 0.39 -11.20
C ASP A 225 -21.90 1.93 -11.13
N SER A 226 -20.87 2.56 -11.69
CA SER A 226 -20.73 4.02 -11.80
C SER A 226 -19.81 4.38 -12.97
N THR A 227 -19.87 5.64 -13.44
CA THR A 227 -18.87 6.16 -14.39
C THR A 227 -17.52 6.37 -13.70
N TYR A 228 -16.47 6.56 -14.51
CA TYR A 228 -15.13 6.87 -13.97
C TYR A 228 -15.16 8.16 -13.14
N GLU A 229 -15.81 9.17 -13.64
CA GLU A 229 -15.95 10.48 -13.01
C GLU A 229 -16.67 10.39 -11.67
N GLU A 230 -17.80 9.66 -11.61
CA GLU A 230 -18.55 9.44 -10.37
C GLU A 230 -17.74 8.68 -9.33
N ALA A 231 -17.07 7.59 -9.75
CA ALA A 231 -16.24 6.78 -8.85
C ALA A 231 -15.04 7.58 -8.31
N PHE A 232 -14.36 8.31 -9.20
CA PHE A 232 -13.22 9.15 -8.82
C PHE A 232 -13.63 10.27 -7.86
N GLU A 233 -14.76 10.97 -8.11
CA GLU A 233 -15.25 12.04 -7.21
C GLU A 233 -15.62 11.50 -5.84
N MET A 234 -16.30 10.34 -5.74
CA MET A 234 -16.60 9.69 -4.47
C MET A 234 -15.34 9.34 -3.69
N ALA A 235 -14.33 8.77 -4.36
CA ALA A 235 -13.06 8.49 -3.74
C ALA A 235 -12.36 9.77 -3.28
N TYR A 236 -12.29 10.80 -4.14
CA TYR A 236 -11.68 12.09 -3.84
C TYR A 236 -12.32 12.74 -2.61
N GLU A 237 -13.64 12.81 -2.56
CA GLU A 237 -14.41 13.38 -1.44
C GLU A 237 -14.10 12.68 -0.10
N SER A 238 -13.89 11.35 -0.13
CA SER A 238 -13.63 10.55 1.08
C SER A 238 -12.40 10.98 1.87
N TRP A 239 -11.45 11.69 1.26
CA TRP A 239 -10.22 12.15 1.92
C TRP A 239 -10.38 13.47 2.69
N GLY A 240 -11.49 14.17 2.53
CA GLY A 240 -11.75 15.45 3.20
C GLY A 240 -10.67 16.49 2.88
N SER A 241 -9.94 16.97 3.87
CA SER A 241 -8.89 17.98 3.71
C SER A 241 -7.49 17.41 3.37
N ILE A 242 -7.33 16.09 3.42
CA ILE A 242 -6.06 15.44 3.12
C ILE A 242 -6.00 15.19 1.61
N LYS A 243 -4.88 15.54 0.98
CA LYS A 243 -4.66 15.27 -0.43
C LYS A 243 -4.79 13.75 -0.71
N PRO A 244 -5.68 13.33 -1.64
CA PRO A 244 -5.87 11.92 -1.93
C PRO A 244 -4.63 11.23 -2.49
N VAL A 245 -4.54 9.92 -2.28
CA VAL A 245 -3.61 9.04 -3.01
C VAL A 245 -4.42 8.10 -3.86
N CYS A 246 -4.10 8.05 -5.15
CA CYS A 246 -4.66 7.11 -6.11
C CYS A 246 -3.60 6.08 -6.52
N HIS A 247 -4.05 4.96 -7.07
CA HIS A 247 -3.18 3.99 -7.73
C HIS A 247 -3.45 3.97 -9.23
N HIS A 248 -2.41 3.71 -10.02
CA HIS A 248 -2.54 3.58 -11.46
C HIS A 248 -1.60 2.51 -12.01
N SER A 249 -2.14 1.69 -12.90
CA SER A 249 -1.39 0.76 -13.71
C SER A 249 -2.11 0.50 -15.04
N ASN A 250 -1.40 -0.12 -15.98
CA ASN A 250 -2.00 -0.67 -17.19
C ASN A 250 -1.95 -2.21 -17.15
N GLY A 251 -2.89 -2.86 -17.80
CA GLY A 251 -2.95 -4.31 -17.90
C GLY A 251 -1.85 -4.86 -18.82
N LYS A 252 -1.03 -5.79 -18.31
CA LYS A 252 -0.01 -6.46 -19.12
C LYS A 252 -0.63 -7.20 -20.30
N LYS A 253 -1.77 -7.85 -20.08
CA LYS A 253 -2.49 -8.59 -21.10
C LYS A 253 -2.94 -7.70 -22.25
N GLU A 254 -3.38 -6.50 -21.97
CA GLU A 254 -3.92 -5.56 -22.96
C GLU A 254 -2.83 -4.91 -23.80
N PHE A 255 -1.71 -4.53 -23.16
CA PHE A 255 -0.71 -3.65 -23.79
C PHE A 255 0.61 -4.35 -24.18
N GLU A 256 0.94 -5.50 -23.58
CA GLU A 256 2.25 -6.12 -23.78
C GLU A 256 2.20 -7.58 -24.24
N ASP A 257 1.27 -8.40 -23.70
CA ASP A 257 1.28 -9.84 -23.92
C ASP A 257 -0.12 -10.43 -23.70
N ASP A 258 -0.86 -10.65 -24.76
CA ASP A 258 -2.24 -11.17 -24.76
C ASP A 258 -2.34 -12.63 -24.28
N THR A 259 -1.22 -13.35 -24.20
CA THR A 259 -1.16 -14.73 -23.68
C THR A 259 -1.25 -14.79 -22.14
N ILE A 260 -1.09 -13.68 -21.45
CA ILE A 260 -1.20 -13.60 -19.99
C ILE A 260 -2.65 -13.93 -19.55
N ARG A 261 -2.79 -14.86 -18.62
CA ARG A 261 -4.11 -15.31 -18.15
C ARG A 261 -4.85 -14.23 -17.34
N SER A 262 -4.15 -13.55 -16.44
CA SER A 262 -4.72 -12.54 -15.55
C SER A 262 -4.79 -11.18 -16.22
N ALA A 263 -6.00 -10.64 -16.37
CA ALA A 263 -6.20 -9.26 -16.83
C ALA A 263 -5.66 -8.22 -15.82
N ALA A 264 -5.66 -8.57 -14.52
CA ALA A 264 -5.13 -7.74 -13.45
C ALA A 264 -3.59 -7.72 -13.36
N ALA A 265 -2.88 -8.47 -14.21
CA ALA A 265 -1.43 -8.45 -14.22
C ALA A 265 -0.93 -7.08 -14.72
N HIS A 266 -0.16 -6.38 -13.88
CA HIS A 266 0.43 -5.09 -14.23
C HIS A 266 1.46 -5.21 -15.36
N SER A 267 1.43 -4.26 -16.28
CA SER A 267 2.41 -4.07 -17.35
C SER A 267 3.81 -3.71 -16.80
N ASN A 268 4.82 -3.78 -17.65
CA ASN A 268 6.16 -3.33 -17.32
C ASN A 268 6.25 -1.80 -17.27
N PHE A 269 5.56 -1.11 -18.18
CA PHE A 269 5.53 0.34 -18.32
C PHE A 269 4.09 0.86 -18.40
N TYR A 270 3.93 2.15 -18.67
CA TYR A 270 2.62 2.80 -18.84
C TYR A 270 2.38 3.13 -20.31
N TYR A 271 1.14 2.98 -20.72
CA TYR A 271 0.66 3.17 -22.10
C TYR A 271 -0.42 4.25 -22.18
N THR A 272 -1.05 4.55 -21.05
CA THR A 272 -2.02 5.62 -20.92
C THR A 272 -1.71 6.47 -19.69
N PRO A 273 -1.99 7.79 -19.73
CA PRO A 273 -1.86 8.63 -18.55
C PRO A 273 -2.98 8.35 -17.55
N PHE A 274 -2.69 8.64 -16.28
CA PHE A 274 -3.73 8.70 -15.25
C PHE A 274 -4.63 9.91 -15.49
N ASN A 275 -5.95 9.71 -15.50
CA ASN A 275 -6.92 10.78 -15.60
C ASN A 275 -7.31 11.28 -14.20
N ASP A 276 -6.75 12.39 -13.76
CA ASP A 276 -7.03 13.01 -12.45
C ASP A 276 -8.22 13.99 -12.47
N LEU A 277 -8.91 14.10 -13.60
CA LEU A 277 -10.02 15.04 -13.80
C LEU A 277 -9.68 16.49 -13.40
N GLY A 278 -8.40 16.88 -13.47
CA GLY A 278 -7.91 18.19 -13.07
C GLY A 278 -7.82 18.41 -11.56
N LYS A 279 -7.92 17.35 -10.74
CA LYS A 279 -7.80 17.41 -9.28
C LYS A 279 -6.35 17.25 -8.83
N ASP A 280 -6.02 17.80 -7.68
CA ASP A 280 -4.71 17.65 -7.06
C ASP A 280 -4.66 16.37 -6.21
N VAL A 281 -4.01 15.35 -6.71
CA VAL A 281 -3.85 14.03 -6.07
C VAL A 281 -2.39 13.58 -6.09
N ASP A 282 -2.03 12.62 -5.24
CA ASP A 282 -0.78 11.89 -5.38
C ASP A 282 -1.07 10.52 -6.00
N VAL A 283 -0.17 10.01 -6.85
CA VAL A 283 -0.38 8.76 -7.55
C VAL A 283 0.76 7.79 -7.30
N VAL A 284 0.45 6.59 -6.79
CA VAL A 284 1.38 5.46 -6.78
C VAL A 284 1.23 4.69 -8.09
N LEU A 285 2.27 4.71 -8.88
CA LEU A 285 2.38 3.99 -10.14
C LEU A 285 2.82 2.53 -9.90
N GLU A 286 2.04 1.55 -10.37
CA GLU A 286 2.21 0.13 -10.04
C GLU A 286 2.74 -0.74 -11.19
N ALA A 287 3.62 -0.22 -12.05
CA ALA A 287 4.27 -0.99 -13.09
C ALA A 287 5.40 -1.89 -12.56
N LYS A 288 5.73 -2.95 -13.30
CA LYS A 288 6.80 -3.90 -12.91
C LYS A 288 8.19 -3.28 -12.92
N MET A 289 8.45 -2.32 -13.82
CA MET A 289 9.75 -1.63 -13.94
C MET A 289 9.91 -0.44 -12.97
N LYS A 290 8.99 -0.28 -12.01
CA LYS A 290 9.09 0.60 -10.84
C LYS A 290 9.54 2.04 -11.20
N GLU A 291 10.67 2.51 -10.62
CA GLU A 291 11.23 3.84 -10.88
C GLU A 291 11.62 4.06 -12.34
N LYS A 292 12.01 3.01 -13.07
CA LYS A 292 12.29 3.11 -14.51
C LYS A 292 11.01 3.41 -15.28
N ALA A 293 9.89 2.77 -14.89
CA ALA A 293 8.58 3.04 -15.46
C ALA A 293 8.08 4.44 -15.08
N LEU A 294 8.30 4.89 -13.82
CA LEU A 294 7.98 6.25 -13.40
C LEU A 294 8.73 7.31 -14.24
N LYS A 295 10.05 7.12 -14.43
CA LYS A 295 10.85 8.05 -15.26
C LYS A 295 10.31 8.14 -16.68
N LYS A 296 9.98 6.99 -17.28
CA LYS A 296 9.38 6.94 -18.62
C LYS A 296 7.99 7.59 -18.64
N TYR A 297 7.15 7.34 -17.63
CA TYR A 297 5.83 7.95 -17.51
C TYR A 297 5.90 9.48 -17.51
N ILE A 298 6.83 10.05 -16.73
CA ILE A 298 7.05 11.50 -16.68
C ILE A 298 7.45 12.04 -18.05
N GLN A 299 8.35 11.35 -18.78
CA GLN A 299 8.79 11.75 -20.11
C GLN A 299 7.67 11.68 -21.16
N ASP A 300 6.84 10.63 -21.09
CA ASP A 300 5.82 10.37 -22.12
C ASP A 300 4.55 11.22 -21.94
N PHE A 301 4.20 11.59 -20.69
CA PHE A 301 2.88 12.15 -20.38
C PHE A 301 2.89 13.50 -19.65
N LEU A 302 4.03 13.93 -19.08
CA LEU A 302 4.06 15.12 -18.21
C LEU A 302 5.01 16.22 -18.69
N VAL A 303 5.84 15.95 -19.71
CA VAL A 303 6.81 16.92 -20.29
C VAL A 303 6.36 17.43 -21.63
#